data_be3bf2fd93f6efa74c3699fb656712e1
#
_entry.id   be3bf2fd93f6efa74c3699fb656712e1
#
_cell.length_a   1.000
_cell.length_b   1.000
_cell.length_c   1.000
_cell.angle_alpha   90.00
_cell.angle_beta   90.00
_cell.angle_gamma   90.00
#
_symmetry.space_group_name_H-M   'P 1'
#
loop_
_entity.id
_entity.type
_entity.pdbx_description
1 polymer ?
#
loop_
_entity_poly.entity_id
_entity_poly.type
_entity_poly.pdbx_seq_one_letter_code
_entity_poly.pdbx_strand_id
1 'polypeptide(L)'
;MGNYCAIYDFDLMPYALGDVLTWNVQTAIRCENAGREAVDVHICIDQRHPASIYQADTVRADNCWMFFNELFGAFGTHPRLGNIVIHRTREDALLRLQGEADADPLNAEALADYRHALANREKPEALIAYFAKYIYYHQGINAFAAAHGRIPLLQASLGCGPDVEGLLARHFSAKRVVPLHMRQRRLDAGYGGTHTHWRDSDFLEWYEFLREAGTRYPDVQFVVLGRLQEKPLELLRLPNVISLRTLGFGLGHELTLMLRADLFIGTSSGFAAMANFSASPYFITKMGRESCNAYEIEFGCDRLPFATDRQRLIYEPETKGLLLRLLEQGLADVPPRGPGGNPKLDPAIDVRSWEWERAQWLHPGATSARYFIDETYRDKETAFLLWPRLREARAAWRKGWHKAAAWEVLHRMETHFPHMCANFPEFLRLRAMLAVERNEWAVIKACQTDLERLARADQPQARALRVIRRYLVWGLPVKARIRALWKNRRLIPARLKSLARRLLARVPGFA
;
A
#
# COMPACT_ATOMS: atom_id res chain seq x y z
N MET A 1 34.83 -2.23 -24.13
CA MET A 1 34.73 -2.20 -22.65
C MET A 1 33.44 -2.93 -22.27
N GLY A 2 33.49 -3.84 -21.24
CA GLY A 2 32.31 -4.59 -20.80
C GLY A 2 31.28 -3.71 -20.07
N ASN A 3 30.07 -4.25 -19.86
CA ASN A 3 29.06 -3.60 -19.05
C ASN A 3 29.45 -3.61 -17.55
N TYR A 4 28.90 -2.66 -16.79
CA TYR A 4 28.99 -2.69 -15.32
C TYR A 4 28.09 -3.80 -14.77
N CYS A 5 28.59 -4.69 -13.92
CA CYS A 5 27.81 -5.76 -13.33
C CYS A 5 27.24 -5.33 -11.98
N ALA A 6 25.94 -5.45 -11.80
CA ALA A 6 25.27 -5.18 -10.53
C ALA A 6 24.41 -6.39 -10.12
N ILE A 7 24.49 -6.79 -8.86
CA ILE A 7 23.73 -7.94 -8.34
C ILE A 7 22.68 -7.52 -7.33
N TYR A 8 21.48 -8.09 -7.46
CA TYR A 8 20.39 -8.06 -6.50
C TYR A 8 20.09 -9.48 -6.02
N ASP A 9 20.60 -9.84 -4.85
CA ASP A 9 20.33 -11.14 -4.22
C ASP A 9 19.26 -10.98 -3.15
N PHE A 10 18.16 -11.70 -3.27
CA PHE A 10 17.04 -11.62 -2.34
C PHE A 10 17.31 -12.19 -0.93
N ASP A 11 18.41 -12.91 -0.72
CA ASP A 11 18.90 -13.23 0.64
C ASP A 11 19.50 -12.00 1.34
N LEU A 12 20.00 -11.06 0.57
CA LEU A 12 20.60 -9.83 1.07
C LEU A 12 19.66 -8.63 0.94
N MET A 13 18.87 -8.57 -0.13
CA MET A 13 18.05 -7.44 -0.53
C MET A 13 16.56 -7.74 -0.35
N PRO A 14 15.73 -6.75 0.02
CA PRO A 14 14.31 -6.99 0.27
C PRO A 14 13.47 -7.14 -1.02
N TYR A 15 12.39 -7.94 -0.92
CA TYR A 15 11.32 -7.95 -1.91
C TYR A 15 10.44 -6.71 -1.75
N ALA A 16 10.96 -5.56 -2.13
CA ALA A 16 10.26 -4.29 -1.96
C ALA A 16 10.46 -3.39 -3.19
N LEU A 17 9.34 -2.89 -3.73
CA LEU A 17 9.33 -2.09 -4.95
C LEU A 17 10.24 -0.85 -4.86
N GLY A 18 10.12 -0.09 -3.77
CA GLY A 18 10.91 1.13 -3.59
C GLY A 18 12.40 0.88 -3.57
N ASP A 19 12.80 -0.24 -2.96
CA ASP A 19 14.20 -0.61 -2.81
C ASP A 19 14.80 -1.03 -4.17
N VAL A 20 14.07 -1.81 -4.99
CA VAL A 20 14.51 -2.15 -6.35
C VAL A 20 14.67 -0.89 -7.20
N LEU A 21 13.71 0.05 -7.14
CA LEU A 21 13.77 1.28 -7.93
C LEU A 21 14.93 2.21 -7.49
N THR A 22 15.17 2.31 -6.16
CA THR A 22 16.32 3.07 -5.65
C THR A 22 17.63 2.41 -6.04
N TRP A 23 17.72 1.08 -5.96
CA TRP A 23 18.88 0.32 -6.38
C TRP A 23 19.18 0.52 -7.88
N ASN A 24 18.16 0.55 -8.75
CA ASN A 24 18.33 0.84 -10.17
C ASN A 24 19.02 2.19 -10.40
N VAL A 25 18.61 3.24 -9.69
CA VAL A 25 19.21 4.57 -9.82
C VAL A 25 20.64 4.59 -9.25
N GLN A 26 20.86 3.98 -8.08
CA GLN A 26 22.17 3.91 -7.44
C GLN A 26 23.20 3.16 -8.29
N THR A 27 22.81 2.04 -8.89
CA THR A 27 23.68 1.25 -9.77
C THR A 27 23.92 1.93 -11.11
N ALA A 28 22.94 2.67 -11.63
CA ALA A 28 23.13 3.52 -12.82
C ALA A 28 24.13 4.66 -12.56
N ILE A 29 24.09 5.29 -11.39
CA ILE A 29 25.09 6.30 -10.97
C ILE A 29 26.49 5.69 -10.88
N ARG A 30 26.63 4.51 -10.29
CA ARG A 30 27.92 3.81 -10.22
C ARG A 30 28.46 3.44 -11.59
N CYS A 31 27.59 2.95 -12.48
CA CYS A 31 27.93 2.67 -13.87
C CYS A 31 28.46 3.92 -14.58
N GLU A 32 27.80 5.07 -14.40
CA GLU A 32 28.21 6.34 -15.00
C GLU A 32 29.55 6.82 -14.43
N ASN A 33 29.73 6.77 -13.10
CA ASN A 33 30.98 7.14 -12.44
C ASN A 33 32.14 6.22 -12.85
N ALA A 34 31.86 4.96 -13.20
CA ALA A 34 32.83 4.03 -13.76
C ALA A 34 33.09 4.21 -15.26
N GLY A 35 32.47 5.21 -15.90
CA GLY A 35 32.60 5.46 -17.34
C GLY A 35 32.00 4.36 -18.22
N ARG A 36 30.98 3.63 -17.72
CA ARG A 36 30.31 2.54 -18.46
C ARG A 36 28.97 3.02 -19.03
N GLU A 37 28.56 2.40 -20.13
CA GLU A 37 27.32 2.79 -20.83
C GLU A 37 26.11 2.02 -20.32
N ALA A 38 26.28 0.74 -19.94
CA ALA A 38 25.19 -0.15 -19.57
C ALA A 38 25.51 -0.96 -18.30
N VAL A 39 24.43 -1.42 -17.63
CA VAL A 39 24.48 -2.29 -16.46
C VAL A 39 23.90 -3.65 -16.82
N ASP A 40 24.65 -4.71 -16.60
CA ASP A 40 24.15 -6.07 -16.60
C ASP A 40 23.60 -6.37 -15.18
N VAL A 41 22.29 -6.53 -15.10
CA VAL A 41 21.55 -6.77 -13.87
C VAL A 41 21.51 -8.24 -13.59
N HIS A 42 22.23 -8.69 -12.57
CA HIS A 42 22.21 -10.05 -12.07
C HIS A 42 21.23 -10.17 -10.91
N ILE A 43 20.24 -11.06 -11.01
CA ILE A 43 19.23 -11.30 -9.99
C ILE A 43 19.39 -12.71 -9.44
N CYS A 44 19.61 -12.86 -8.14
CA CYS A 44 19.74 -14.16 -7.50
C CYS A 44 18.51 -14.51 -6.68
N ILE A 45 17.88 -15.66 -6.98
CA ILE A 45 16.73 -16.23 -6.27
C ILE A 45 17.05 -17.68 -5.94
N ASP A 46 17.67 -17.90 -4.80
CA ASP A 46 18.04 -19.23 -4.33
C ASP A 46 17.00 -19.75 -3.32
N GLN A 47 16.25 -20.79 -3.70
CA GLN A 47 15.20 -21.36 -2.82
C GLN A 47 15.73 -21.93 -1.49
N ARG A 48 17.03 -22.21 -1.39
CA ARG A 48 17.67 -22.67 -0.14
C ARG A 48 17.75 -21.54 0.90
N HIS A 49 17.87 -20.30 0.42
CA HIS A 49 17.87 -19.07 1.22
C HIS A 49 17.07 -17.99 0.47
N PRO A 50 15.73 -18.08 0.51
CA PRO A 50 14.88 -17.34 -0.42
C PRO A 50 14.70 -15.88 -0.08
N ALA A 51 15.07 -15.48 1.15
CA ALA A 51 14.92 -14.10 1.63
C ALA A 51 15.88 -13.79 2.77
N SER A 52 16.15 -12.49 2.95
CA SER A 52 16.92 -11.99 4.08
C SER A 52 16.23 -12.27 5.41
N ILE A 53 16.99 -12.18 6.52
CA ILE A 53 16.49 -12.38 7.89
C ILE A 53 15.29 -11.47 8.23
N TYR A 54 15.13 -10.33 7.55
CA TYR A 54 14.03 -9.40 7.76
C TYR A 54 12.71 -9.84 7.11
N GLN A 55 12.73 -10.78 6.17
CA GLN A 55 11.57 -11.24 5.42
C GLN A 55 11.37 -12.77 5.46
N ALA A 56 12.21 -13.49 6.20
CA ALA A 56 12.19 -14.96 6.27
C ALA A 56 10.84 -15.52 6.78
N ASP A 57 10.10 -14.78 7.61
CA ASP A 57 8.77 -15.18 8.06
C ASP A 57 7.70 -15.11 6.96
N THR A 58 7.92 -14.29 5.93
CA THR A 58 6.93 -14.02 4.87
C THR A 58 7.30 -14.70 3.56
N VAL A 59 8.58 -14.63 3.18
CA VAL A 59 9.07 -15.20 1.92
C VAL A 59 9.83 -16.50 2.20
N ARG A 60 9.38 -17.58 1.57
CA ARG A 60 9.87 -18.94 1.76
C ARG A 60 10.17 -19.58 0.42
N ALA A 61 10.78 -20.77 0.44
CA ALA A 61 11.12 -21.54 -0.75
C ALA A 61 9.95 -21.79 -1.70
N ASP A 62 8.74 -21.96 -1.14
CA ASP A 62 7.53 -22.26 -1.89
C ASP A 62 6.85 -21.06 -2.53
N ASN A 63 7.21 -19.83 -2.12
CA ASN A 63 6.55 -18.61 -2.60
C ASN A 63 7.50 -17.50 -3.10
N CYS A 64 8.83 -17.65 -2.99
CA CYS A 64 9.79 -16.61 -3.38
C CYS A 64 9.67 -16.21 -4.86
N TRP A 65 9.44 -17.17 -5.75
CA TRP A 65 9.24 -16.90 -7.18
C TRP A 65 7.97 -16.08 -7.47
N MET A 66 6.92 -16.25 -6.67
CA MET A 66 5.72 -15.44 -6.78
C MET A 66 6.02 -13.98 -6.42
N PHE A 67 6.74 -13.73 -5.31
CA PHE A 67 7.16 -12.38 -4.92
C PHE A 67 8.07 -11.74 -5.96
N PHE A 68 9.00 -12.52 -6.51
CA PHE A 68 9.88 -12.06 -7.58
C PHE A 68 9.10 -11.67 -8.85
N ASN A 69 8.21 -12.53 -9.33
CA ASN A 69 7.42 -12.27 -10.53
C ASN A 69 6.62 -10.97 -10.42
N GLU A 70 6.12 -10.65 -9.23
CA GLU A 70 5.45 -9.38 -8.99
C GLU A 70 6.39 -8.17 -9.07
N LEU A 71 7.67 -8.34 -8.74
CA LEU A 71 8.67 -7.26 -8.76
C LEU A 71 9.46 -7.18 -10.05
N PHE A 72 9.45 -8.21 -10.88
CA PHE A 72 10.30 -8.29 -12.07
C PHE A 72 10.23 -7.05 -12.96
N GLY A 73 9.01 -6.51 -13.17
CA GLY A 73 8.83 -5.29 -13.95
C GLY A 73 9.59 -4.06 -13.43
N ALA A 74 9.94 -4.04 -12.13
CA ALA A 74 10.72 -2.94 -11.56
C ALA A 74 12.19 -2.98 -12.03
N PHE A 75 12.80 -4.15 -12.17
CA PHE A 75 14.17 -4.27 -12.71
C PHE A 75 14.25 -3.77 -14.15
N GLY A 76 13.18 -3.99 -14.93
CA GLY A 76 13.06 -3.51 -16.31
C GLY A 76 13.03 -1.98 -16.46
N THR A 77 12.91 -1.22 -15.35
CA THR A 77 12.94 0.26 -15.39
C THR A 77 14.34 0.86 -15.23
N HIS A 78 15.38 0.04 -15.16
CA HIS A 78 16.75 0.50 -14.90
C HIS A 78 17.23 1.51 -15.96
N PRO A 79 17.78 2.69 -15.56
CA PRO A 79 18.15 3.78 -16.48
C PRO A 79 19.16 3.39 -17.56
N ARG A 80 20.04 2.45 -17.25
CA ARG A 80 21.13 2.00 -18.12
C ARG A 80 21.11 0.48 -18.28
N LEU A 81 19.92 -0.10 -18.51
CA LEU A 81 19.75 -1.54 -18.61
C LEU A 81 20.51 -2.10 -19.83
N GLY A 82 21.46 -3.00 -19.58
CA GLY A 82 22.05 -3.88 -20.56
C GLY A 82 21.27 -5.18 -20.62
N ASN A 83 21.72 -6.19 -19.88
CA ASN A 83 21.07 -7.49 -19.80
C ASN A 83 20.45 -7.73 -18.41
N ILE A 84 19.44 -8.60 -18.34
CA ILE A 84 18.95 -9.17 -17.08
C ILE A 84 19.32 -10.65 -17.08
N VAL A 85 20.08 -11.07 -16.07
CA VAL A 85 20.50 -12.46 -15.87
C VAL A 85 19.93 -12.97 -14.55
N ILE A 86 19.14 -14.03 -14.60
CA ILE A 86 18.50 -14.62 -13.42
C ILE A 86 19.27 -15.88 -13.01
N HIS A 87 19.78 -15.88 -11.78
CA HIS A 87 20.46 -17.00 -11.17
C HIS A 87 19.54 -17.74 -10.20
N ARG A 88 19.47 -19.06 -10.33
CA ARG A 88 18.68 -19.91 -9.43
C ARG A 88 19.47 -20.40 -8.21
N THR A 89 20.79 -20.21 -8.24
CA THR A 89 21.71 -20.56 -7.16
C THR A 89 22.74 -19.45 -6.98
N ARG A 90 23.25 -19.29 -5.76
CA ARG A 90 24.33 -18.34 -5.47
C ARG A 90 25.66 -18.77 -6.05
N GLU A 91 25.85 -20.09 -6.17
CA GLU A 91 27.04 -20.66 -6.81
C GLU A 91 27.13 -20.18 -8.27
N ASP A 92 26.04 -20.28 -9.03
CA ASP A 92 25.99 -19.81 -10.41
C ASP A 92 26.23 -18.30 -10.50
N ALA A 93 25.61 -17.52 -9.61
CA ALA A 93 25.81 -16.08 -9.55
C ALA A 93 27.27 -15.72 -9.27
N LEU A 94 27.90 -16.34 -8.27
CA LEU A 94 29.31 -16.10 -7.92
C LEU A 94 30.26 -16.51 -9.04
N LEU A 95 30.04 -17.65 -9.68
CA LEU A 95 30.84 -18.12 -10.81
C LEU A 95 30.78 -17.13 -11.99
N ARG A 96 29.57 -16.67 -12.34
CA ARG A 96 29.38 -15.71 -13.42
C ARG A 96 30.04 -14.36 -13.09
N LEU A 97 29.80 -13.81 -11.90
CA LEU A 97 30.37 -12.53 -11.47
C LEU A 97 31.91 -12.59 -11.34
N GLN A 98 32.47 -13.77 -10.98
CA GLN A 98 33.93 -13.93 -10.99
C GLN A 98 34.48 -13.81 -12.43
N GLY A 99 33.85 -14.45 -13.39
CA GLY A 99 34.26 -14.31 -14.81
C GLY A 99 34.18 -12.88 -15.32
N GLU A 100 33.16 -12.11 -14.91
CA GLU A 100 33.03 -10.70 -15.26
C GLU A 100 34.11 -9.83 -14.53
N ALA A 101 34.44 -10.17 -13.28
CA ALA A 101 35.47 -9.47 -12.50
C ALA A 101 36.89 -9.78 -13.04
N ASP A 102 37.13 -10.99 -13.48
CA ASP A 102 38.42 -11.39 -14.10
C ASP A 102 38.61 -10.71 -15.46
N ALA A 103 37.52 -10.46 -16.18
CA ALA A 103 37.53 -9.76 -17.46
C ALA A 103 37.63 -8.24 -17.29
N ASP A 104 37.10 -7.69 -16.20
CA ASP A 104 37.05 -6.25 -15.93
C ASP A 104 37.25 -5.94 -14.44
N PRO A 105 38.39 -5.34 -14.04
CA PRO A 105 38.67 -5.01 -12.64
C PRO A 105 37.63 -4.11 -11.94
N LEU A 106 36.88 -3.31 -12.70
CA LEU A 106 35.82 -2.47 -12.12
C LEU A 106 34.67 -3.30 -11.51
N ASN A 107 34.47 -4.51 -12.01
CA ASN A 107 33.47 -5.42 -11.45
C ASN A 107 33.98 -6.18 -10.20
N ALA A 108 35.29 -6.13 -9.92
CA ALA A 108 35.88 -6.82 -8.78
C ALA A 108 35.43 -6.21 -7.44
N GLU A 109 35.23 -4.89 -7.35
CA GLU A 109 34.72 -4.24 -6.12
C GLU A 109 33.29 -4.71 -5.81
N ALA A 110 32.41 -4.72 -6.82
CA ALA A 110 31.02 -5.17 -6.65
C ALA A 110 30.97 -6.63 -6.19
N LEU A 111 31.82 -7.49 -6.74
CA LEU A 111 31.96 -8.89 -6.32
C LEU A 111 32.49 -9.03 -4.90
N ALA A 112 33.47 -8.21 -4.50
CA ALA A 112 34.03 -8.21 -3.14
C ALA A 112 32.97 -7.79 -2.11
N ASP A 113 32.22 -6.74 -2.38
CA ASP A 113 31.10 -6.29 -1.55
C ASP A 113 30.03 -7.39 -1.38
N TYR A 114 29.66 -8.03 -2.47
CA TYR A 114 28.68 -9.10 -2.46
C TYR A 114 29.15 -10.30 -1.64
N ARG A 115 30.40 -10.75 -1.81
CA ARG A 115 31.00 -11.82 -1.01
C ARG A 115 31.05 -11.48 0.46
N HIS A 116 31.43 -10.25 0.79
CA HIS A 116 31.45 -9.78 2.18
C HIS A 116 30.05 -9.82 2.80
N ALA A 117 29.04 -9.32 2.08
CA ALA A 117 27.65 -9.34 2.53
C ALA A 117 27.13 -10.77 2.74
N LEU A 118 27.40 -11.68 1.81
CA LEU A 118 27.02 -13.09 1.94
C LEU A 118 27.67 -13.77 3.15
N ALA A 119 28.95 -13.53 3.39
CA ALA A 119 29.67 -14.10 4.52
C ALA A 119 29.14 -13.60 5.88
N ASN A 120 28.42 -12.47 5.89
CA ASN A 120 27.89 -11.83 7.10
C ASN A 120 26.34 -11.71 7.08
N ARG A 121 25.64 -12.43 6.22
CA ARG A 121 24.19 -12.30 6.00
C ARG A 121 23.31 -12.52 7.23
N GLU A 122 23.80 -13.26 8.22
CA GLU A 122 23.15 -13.52 9.49
C GLU A 122 23.31 -12.35 10.51
N LYS A 123 24.13 -11.35 10.18
CA LYS A 123 24.41 -10.21 11.06
C LYS A 123 23.55 -9.00 10.62
N PRO A 124 22.58 -8.56 11.45
CA PRO A 124 21.70 -7.43 11.10
C PRO A 124 22.48 -6.15 10.72
N GLU A 125 23.57 -5.84 11.45
CA GLU A 125 24.39 -4.67 11.21
C GLU A 125 25.10 -4.70 9.85
N ALA A 126 25.55 -5.87 9.40
CA ALA A 126 26.20 -6.02 8.10
C ALA A 126 25.18 -5.86 6.94
N LEU A 127 23.96 -6.40 7.11
CA LEU A 127 22.88 -6.21 6.15
C LEU A 127 22.44 -4.74 6.09
N ILE A 128 22.32 -4.06 7.24
CA ILE A 128 21.98 -2.64 7.28
C ILE A 128 23.05 -1.82 6.56
N ALA A 129 24.34 -2.12 6.77
CA ALA A 129 25.44 -1.45 6.07
C ALA A 129 25.39 -1.67 4.55
N TYR A 130 25.05 -2.89 4.11
CA TYR A 130 24.85 -3.22 2.71
C TYR A 130 23.65 -2.48 2.13
N PHE A 131 22.52 -2.45 2.83
CA PHE A 131 21.34 -1.69 2.43
C PHE A 131 21.63 -0.19 2.34
N ALA A 132 22.35 0.38 3.31
CA ALA A 132 22.73 1.79 3.31
C ALA A 132 23.53 2.15 2.04
N LYS A 133 24.39 1.23 1.59
CA LYS A 133 25.22 1.43 0.39
C LYS A 133 24.41 1.41 -0.90
N TYR A 134 23.30 0.66 -0.96
CA TYR A 134 22.61 0.36 -2.23
C TYR A 134 21.16 0.80 -2.33
N ILE A 135 20.44 0.96 -1.19
CA ILE A 135 18.98 1.18 -1.24
C ILE A 135 18.43 2.20 -0.23
N TYR A 136 18.99 2.34 0.99
CA TYR A 136 18.29 3.09 2.04
C TYR A 136 18.51 4.60 2.01
N TYR A 137 19.69 5.06 1.67
CA TYR A 137 20.01 6.49 1.75
C TYR A 137 20.25 7.10 0.39
N HIS A 138 19.69 8.29 0.19
CA HIS A 138 19.81 9.02 -1.06
C HIS A 138 21.11 9.85 -1.13
N GLN A 139 22.04 9.72 -0.17
CA GLN A 139 23.27 10.51 -0.11
C GLN A 139 24.05 10.50 -1.45
N GLY A 140 24.25 9.31 -2.00
CA GLY A 140 24.92 9.17 -3.29
C GLY A 140 24.14 9.79 -4.44
N ILE A 141 22.82 9.71 -4.40
CA ILE A 141 21.93 10.30 -5.41
C ILE A 141 21.97 11.83 -5.31
N ASN A 142 21.86 12.37 -4.10
CA ASN A 142 21.88 13.82 -3.86
C ASN A 142 23.25 14.42 -4.21
N ALA A 143 24.35 13.72 -3.86
CA ALA A 143 25.71 14.14 -4.21
C ALA A 143 25.92 14.16 -5.75
N PHE A 144 25.42 13.11 -6.43
CA PHE A 144 25.48 13.06 -7.89
C PHE A 144 24.66 14.19 -8.53
N ALA A 145 23.46 14.45 -8.01
CA ALA A 145 22.62 15.55 -8.47
C ALA A 145 23.31 16.92 -8.29
N ALA A 146 23.95 17.13 -7.14
CA ALA A 146 24.71 18.37 -6.86
C ALA A 146 25.89 18.55 -7.81
N ALA A 147 26.58 17.47 -8.16
CA ALA A 147 27.76 17.51 -9.04
C ALA A 147 27.39 17.67 -10.53
N HIS A 148 26.27 17.09 -10.96
CA HIS A 148 25.92 16.98 -12.39
C HIS A 148 24.65 17.73 -12.79
N GLY A 149 23.91 18.32 -11.83
CA GLY A 149 22.63 19.02 -12.10
C GLY A 149 21.49 18.08 -12.53
N ARG A 150 21.66 16.76 -12.43
CA ARG A 150 20.70 15.73 -12.86
C ARG A 150 20.93 14.42 -12.11
N ILE A 151 19.98 13.50 -12.26
CA ILE A 151 20.15 12.08 -11.90
C ILE A 151 19.81 11.18 -13.10
N PRO A 152 20.27 9.92 -13.14
CA PRO A 152 19.73 8.93 -14.08
C PRO A 152 18.26 8.66 -13.78
N LEU A 153 17.36 8.95 -14.73
CA LEU A 153 15.93 8.76 -14.58
C LEU A 153 15.52 7.32 -14.94
N LEU A 154 14.60 6.75 -14.18
CA LEU A 154 13.99 5.47 -14.49
C LEU A 154 13.28 5.52 -15.85
N GLN A 155 13.29 4.39 -16.56
CA GLN A 155 12.75 4.25 -17.89
C GLN A 155 11.45 3.44 -17.89
N ALA A 156 10.76 3.40 -19.04
CA ALA A 156 9.66 2.46 -19.24
C ALA A 156 10.16 1.03 -19.02
N SER A 157 9.40 0.24 -18.27
CA SER A 157 9.75 -1.16 -18.02
C SER A 157 9.88 -1.92 -19.34
N LEU A 158 10.88 -2.79 -19.39
CA LEU A 158 11.23 -3.55 -20.58
C LEU A 158 10.00 -4.23 -21.19
N GLY A 159 9.75 -3.96 -22.47
CA GLY A 159 8.62 -4.49 -23.23
C GLY A 159 7.25 -3.84 -22.96
N CYS A 160 7.09 -3.00 -21.94
CA CYS A 160 5.77 -2.45 -21.55
C CYS A 160 5.40 -1.14 -22.28
N GLY A 161 6.35 -0.47 -22.92
CA GLY A 161 6.12 0.82 -23.59
C GLY A 161 5.01 0.79 -24.64
N PRO A 162 5.09 -0.07 -25.66
CA PRO A 162 4.07 -0.17 -26.72
C PRO A 162 2.67 -0.48 -26.20
N ASP A 163 2.54 -1.34 -25.19
CA ASP A 163 1.26 -1.70 -24.62
C ASP A 163 0.60 -0.52 -23.91
N VAL A 164 1.39 0.25 -23.14
CA VAL A 164 0.92 1.45 -22.45
C VAL A 164 0.55 2.56 -23.43
N GLU A 165 1.34 2.78 -24.48
CA GLU A 165 1.00 3.74 -25.53
C GLU A 165 -0.29 3.35 -26.26
N GLY A 166 -0.46 2.06 -26.55
CA GLY A 166 -1.68 1.53 -27.14
C GLY A 166 -2.90 1.68 -26.21
N LEU A 167 -2.71 1.50 -24.90
CA LEU A 167 -3.75 1.71 -23.88
C LEU A 167 -4.16 3.20 -23.83
N LEU A 168 -3.18 4.09 -23.75
CA LEU A 168 -3.42 5.53 -23.71
C LEU A 168 -4.18 6.02 -24.97
N ALA A 169 -3.76 5.57 -26.13
CA ALA A 169 -4.36 5.96 -27.40
C ALA A 169 -5.80 5.43 -27.55
N ARG A 170 -6.06 4.19 -27.15
CA ARG A 170 -7.39 3.55 -27.39
C ARG A 170 -8.39 3.83 -26.28
N HIS A 171 -7.97 3.86 -25.03
CA HIS A 171 -8.86 3.90 -23.88
C HIS A 171 -8.85 5.22 -23.12
N PHE A 172 -7.75 6.00 -23.18
CA PHE A 172 -7.61 7.24 -22.43
C PHE A 172 -7.35 8.46 -23.33
N SER A 173 -7.58 8.36 -24.60
CA SER A 173 -7.43 9.45 -25.54
C SER A 173 -8.24 10.64 -25.12
N ALA A 174 -9.02 11.23 -24.94
CA ALA A 174 -9.77 12.39 -24.46
C ALA A 174 -9.70 12.61 -22.93
N LYS A 175 -8.79 11.92 -22.24
CA LYS A 175 -8.68 12.00 -20.78
C LYS A 175 -7.32 12.51 -20.34
N ARG A 176 -7.29 13.19 -19.18
CA ARG A 176 -6.09 13.37 -18.38
C ARG A 176 -5.95 12.17 -17.47
N VAL A 177 -4.79 11.55 -17.45
CA VAL A 177 -4.56 10.26 -16.75
C VAL A 177 -3.79 10.50 -15.47
N VAL A 178 -4.37 10.12 -14.34
CA VAL A 178 -3.81 10.33 -13.02
C VAL A 178 -3.66 8.99 -12.29
N PRO A 179 -2.47 8.35 -12.34
CA PRO A 179 -2.16 7.23 -11.48
C PRO A 179 -2.21 7.63 -10.00
N LEU A 180 -2.78 6.75 -9.19
CA LEU A 180 -2.93 6.94 -7.75
C LEU A 180 -2.37 5.74 -7.00
N HIS A 181 -1.68 5.99 -5.90
CA HIS A 181 -1.30 4.93 -4.99
C HIS A 181 -1.69 5.25 -3.55
N MET A 182 -2.60 4.46 -3.03
CA MET A 182 -3.02 4.45 -1.62
C MET A 182 -2.28 3.31 -0.92
N ARG A 183 -1.31 3.65 -0.10
CA ARG A 183 -0.61 2.64 0.68
C ARG A 183 -1.51 2.14 1.81
N GLN A 184 -1.63 0.84 1.90
CA GLN A 184 -2.26 0.16 3.02
C GLN A 184 -1.43 -1.04 3.42
N ARG A 185 -1.23 -1.26 4.71
CA ARG A 185 -0.50 -2.40 5.21
C ARG A 185 -1.41 -3.24 6.11
N ARG A 186 -1.53 -4.51 5.78
CA ARG A 186 -2.25 -5.45 6.64
C ARG A 186 -1.47 -5.61 7.94
N LEU A 187 -2.19 -5.56 9.07
CA LEU A 187 -1.60 -5.71 10.40
C LEU A 187 -1.03 -7.11 10.65
N ASP A 188 -1.57 -8.10 9.92
CA ASP A 188 -1.24 -9.52 10.02
C ASP A 188 -0.15 -9.97 9.03
N ALA A 189 0.34 -9.09 8.18
CA ALA A 189 1.28 -9.43 7.11
C ALA A 189 2.75 -9.55 7.56
N GLY A 190 3.05 -9.83 8.82
CA GLY A 190 4.38 -10.19 9.31
C GLY A 190 5.54 -9.22 9.03
N TYR A 191 5.32 -8.20 8.23
CA TYR A 191 6.33 -7.18 7.93
C TYR A 191 6.58 -6.31 9.15
N GLY A 192 7.65 -6.62 9.84
CA GLY A 192 8.20 -5.97 11.00
C GLY A 192 7.68 -4.59 11.36
N GLY A 193 7.00 -4.53 12.48
CA GLY A 193 6.84 -3.31 13.25
C GLY A 193 5.67 -2.40 12.87
N THR A 194 4.99 -1.95 13.89
CA THR A 194 3.91 -0.97 13.86
C THR A 194 4.36 0.44 13.44
N HIS A 195 5.66 0.69 13.32
CA HIS A 195 6.24 2.01 13.13
C HIS A 195 6.05 2.62 11.74
N THR A 196 5.62 1.85 10.73
CA THR A 196 5.38 2.40 9.38
C THR A 196 3.90 2.66 9.07
N HIS A 197 2.98 2.42 10.00
CA HIS A 197 1.54 2.64 9.79
C HIS A 197 1.15 4.11 9.62
N TRP A 198 1.98 5.05 10.05
CA TRP A 198 1.73 6.47 9.87
C TRP A 198 1.69 6.86 8.37
N ARG A 199 2.31 6.06 7.48
CA ARG A 199 2.25 6.25 6.02
C ARG A 199 1.01 5.66 5.37
N ASP A 200 0.17 4.92 6.11
CA ASP A 200 -1.03 4.33 5.52
C ASP A 200 -2.03 5.41 5.16
N SER A 201 -2.60 5.29 3.96
CA SER A 201 -3.57 6.23 3.42
C SER A 201 -4.87 6.20 4.20
N ASP A 202 -5.54 7.34 4.22
CA ASP A 202 -6.90 7.43 4.71
C ASP A 202 -7.87 7.04 3.60
N PHE A 203 -8.19 5.76 3.53
CA PHE A 203 -9.00 5.20 2.46
C PHE A 203 -10.38 5.88 2.30
N LEU A 204 -11.01 6.31 3.39
CA LEU A 204 -12.30 6.99 3.36
C LEU A 204 -12.19 8.36 2.66
N GLU A 205 -11.15 9.13 2.98
CA GLU A 205 -10.91 10.43 2.35
C GLU A 205 -10.59 10.29 0.86
N TRP A 206 -9.78 9.28 0.50
CA TRP A 206 -9.47 8.98 -0.90
C TRP A 206 -10.70 8.53 -1.68
N TYR A 207 -11.56 7.70 -1.11
CA TYR A 207 -12.79 7.27 -1.77
C TYR A 207 -13.75 8.43 -2.02
N GLU A 208 -13.96 9.28 -1.01
CA GLU A 208 -14.81 10.47 -1.15
C GLU A 208 -14.23 11.48 -2.14
N PHE A 209 -12.90 11.65 -2.16
CA PHE A 209 -12.20 12.43 -3.17
C PHE A 209 -12.49 11.90 -4.59
N LEU A 210 -12.35 10.62 -4.83
CA LEU A 210 -12.56 10.02 -6.16
C LEU A 210 -14.02 10.16 -6.62
N ARG A 211 -14.98 10.00 -5.72
CA ARG A 211 -16.40 10.24 -6.03
C ARG A 211 -16.65 11.67 -6.44
N GLU A 212 -16.17 12.63 -5.68
CA GLU A 212 -16.36 14.05 -5.96
C GLU A 212 -15.60 14.49 -7.23
N ALA A 213 -14.37 14.04 -7.39
CA ALA A 213 -13.56 14.30 -8.57
C ALA A 213 -14.19 13.75 -9.86
N GLY A 214 -14.86 12.59 -9.80
CA GLY A 214 -15.57 12.03 -10.95
C GLY A 214 -16.71 12.92 -11.47
N THR A 215 -17.31 13.70 -10.59
CA THR A 215 -18.35 14.68 -10.96
C THR A 215 -17.75 16.00 -11.44
N ARG A 216 -16.70 16.48 -10.75
CA ARG A 216 -16.08 17.80 -11.05
C ARG A 216 -15.17 17.78 -12.27
N TYR A 217 -14.50 16.65 -12.52
CA TYR A 217 -13.47 16.49 -13.57
C TYR A 217 -13.77 15.25 -14.42
N PRO A 218 -14.83 15.29 -15.24
CA PRO A 218 -15.26 14.12 -16.04
C PRO A 218 -14.24 13.69 -17.09
N ASP A 219 -13.30 14.57 -17.42
CA ASP A 219 -12.17 14.32 -18.32
C ASP A 219 -10.94 13.72 -17.61
N VAL A 220 -11.00 13.46 -16.31
CA VAL A 220 -9.93 12.81 -15.57
C VAL A 220 -10.22 11.32 -15.39
N GLN A 221 -9.26 10.49 -15.79
CA GLN A 221 -9.25 9.05 -15.50
C GLN A 221 -8.24 8.74 -14.42
N PHE A 222 -8.69 8.21 -13.31
CA PHE A 222 -7.84 7.72 -12.24
C PHE A 222 -7.46 6.27 -12.46
N VAL A 223 -6.16 5.96 -12.34
CA VAL A 223 -5.63 4.60 -12.42
C VAL A 223 -5.07 4.21 -11.06
N VAL A 224 -5.78 3.35 -10.34
CA VAL A 224 -5.34 2.91 -9.01
C VAL A 224 -4.29 1.81 -9.14
N LEU A 225 -3.08 2.09 -8.66
CA LEU A 225 -1.91 1.23 -8.76
C LEU A 225 -1.84 0.22 -7.62
N GLY A 226 -1.16 -0.89 -7.86
CA GLY A 226 -0.88 -1.94 -6.89
C GLY A 226 -1.83 -3.13 -7.00
N ARG A 227 -1.71 -4.05 -6.04
CA ARG A 227 -2.38 -5.35 -6.08
C ARG A 227 -3.89 -5.23 -6.02
N LEU A 228 -4.61 -6.04 -6.80
CA LEU A 228 -6.07 -6.09 -6.79
C LEU A 228 -6.63 -6.52 -5.44
N GLN A 229 -5.92 -7.40 -4.74
CA GLN A 229 -6.31 -7.90 -3.41
C GLN A 229 -6.44 -6.77 -2.37
N GLU A 230 -5.81 -5.64 -2.63
CA GLU A 230 -5.86 -4.46 -1.76
C GLU A 230 -6.93 -3.45 -2.19
N LYS A 231 -7.73 -3.74 -3.21
CA LYS A 231 -8.73 -2.84 -3.78
C LYS A 231 -10.15 -3.36 -3.54
N PRO A 232 -10.98 -2.67 -2.74
CA PRO A 232 -12.39 -3.06 -2.58
C PRO A 232 -13.18 -2.82 -3.88
N LEU A 233 -14.24 -3.60 -4.05
CA LEU A 233 -15.11 -3.51 -5.25
C LEU A 233 -15.75 -2.14 -5.40
N GLU A 234 -16.13 -1.51 -4.30
CA GLU A 234 -16.72 -0.17 -4.29
C GLU A 234 -15.81 0.86 -4.99
N LEU A 235 -14.50 0.75 -4.75
CA LEU A 235 -13.51 1.61 -5.42
C LEU A 235 -13.46 1.36 -6.93
N LEU A 236 -13.43 0.08 -7.34
CA LEU A 236 -13.33 -0.31 -8.75
C LEU A 236 -14.63 -0.08 -9.53
N ARG A 237 -15.76 0.12 -8.83
CA ARG A 237 -17.07 0.46 -9.45
C ARG A 237 -17.22 1.96 -9.72
N LEU A 238 -16.34 2.81 -9.24
CA LEU A 238 -16.37 4.23 -9.57
C LEU A 238 -16.10 4.43 -11.07
N PRO A 239 -16.92 5.20 -11.79
CA PRO A 239 -16.85 5.29 -13.25
C PRO A 239 -15.58 5.95 -13.79
N ASN A 240 -14.92 6.72 -12.95
CA ASN A 240 -13.67 7.43 -13.24
C ASN A 240 -12.41 6.70 -12.70
N VAL A 241 -12.56 5.48 -12.16
CA VAL A 241 -11.48 4.69 -11.56
C VAL A 241 -11.30 3.38 -12.31
N ILE A 242 -10.05 3.02 -12.55
CA ILE A 242 -9.65 1.75 -13.13
C ILE A 242 -8.37 1.23 -12.45
N SER A 243 -8.18 -0.08 -12.47
CA SER A 243 -6.88 -0.70 -12.20
C SER A 243 -6.37 -1.40 -13.44
N LEU A 244 -5.11 -1.19 -13.81
CA LEU A 244 -4.49 -1.91 -14.93
C LEU A 244 -4.46 -3.42 -14.72
N ARG A 245 -4.48 -3.85 -13.46
CA ARG A 245 -4.54 -5.27 -13.09
C ARG A 245 -5.83 -5.94 -13.55
N THR A 246 -6.94 -5.20 -13.65
CA THR A 246 -8.20 -5.73 -14.21
C THR A 246 -8.13 -5.94 -15.72
N LEU A 247 -7.13 -5.37 -16.40
CA LEU A 247 -6.89 -5.51 -17.83
C LEU A 247 -5.79 -6.52 -18.18
N GLY A 248 -5.31 -7.29 -17.21
CA GLY A 248 -4.23 -8.25 -17.42
C GLY A 248 -2.81 -7.66 -17.36
N PHE A 249 -2.68 -6.37 -17.13
CA PHE A 249 -1.37 -5.72 -17.04
C PHE A 249 -0.68 -5.96 -15.70
N GLY A 250 0.64 -6.01 -15.72
CA GLY A 250 1.48 -6.20 -14.53
C GLY A 250 2.10 -4.91 -14.00
N LEU A 251 2.98 -5.06 -12.99
CA LEU A 251 3.71 -3.95 -12.37
C LEU A 251 4.49 -3.11 -13.40
N GLY A 252 5.18 -3.75 -14.36
CA GLY A 252 5.94 -3.03 -15.39
C GLY A 252 5.09 -2.04 -16.19
N HIS A 253 3.84 -2.41 -16.49
CA HIS A 253 2.90 -1.52 -17.17
C HIS A 253 2.43 -0.37 -16.26
N GLU A 254 2.20 -0.63 -14.96
CA GLU A 254 1.86 0.41 -13.99
C GLU A 254 2.99 1.45 -13.86
N LEU A 255 4.23 0.99 -13.73
CA LEU A 255 5.41 1.86 -13.66
C LEU A 255 5.61 2.66 -14.95
N THR A 256 5.43 2.01 -16.11
CA THR A 256 5.52 2.66 -17.41
C THR A 256 4.42 3.71 -17.58
N LEU A 257 3.19 3.42 -17.14
CA LEU A 257 2.09 4.39 -17.16
C LEU A 257 2.41 5.63 -16.33
N MET A 258 3.06 5.49 -15.18
CA MET A 258 3.46 6.64 -14.36
C MET A 258 4.38 7.61 -15.12
N LEU A 259 5.21 7.13 -16.03
CA LEU A 259 6.09 7.98 -16.86
C LEU A 259 5.34 8.70 -17.99
N ARG A 260 4.16 8.26 -18.33
CA ARG A 260 3.33 8.78 -19.43
C ARG A 260 2.09 9.54 -18.95
N ALA A 261 1.88 9.53 -17.66
CA ALA A 261 0.73 10.15 -17.02
C ALA A 261 0.89 11.67 -16.88
N ASP A 262 -0.23 12.32 -16.68
CA ASP A 262 -0.28 13.78 -16.59
C ASP A 262 0.05 14.27 -15.17
N LEU A 263 -0.23 13.44 -14.15
CA LEU A 263 0.06 13.70 -12.75
C LEU A 263 0.04 12.38 -11.97
N PHE A 264 0.96 12.19 -11.03
CA PHE A 264 0.86 11.13 -10.02
C PHE A 264 0.49 11.72 -8.66
N ILE A 265 -0.47 11.11 -7.95
CA ILE A 265 -0.77 11.43 -6.55
C ILE A 265 -0.70 10.13 -5.73
N GLY A 266 0.08 10.12 -4.68
CA GLY A 266 0.18 8.93 -3.84
C GLY A 266 0.93 9.15 -2.54
N THR A 267 0.85 8.15 -1.67
CA THR A 267 1.58 8.17 -0.39
C THR A 267 3.04 7.82 -0.57
N SER A 268 3.87 8.21 0.40
CA SER A 268 5.27 7.78 0.52
C SER A 268 5.36 6.24 0.57
N SER A 269 5.66 5.62 -0.57
CA SER A 269 5.59 4.17 -0.81
C SER A 269 6.55 3.73 -1.91
N GLY A 270 6.55 2.45 -2.28
CA GLY A 270 7.34 1.94 -3.41
C GLY A 270 7.02 2.62 -4.74
N PHE A 271 5.76 2.94 -5.03
CA PHE A 271 5.40 3.70 -6.24
C PHE A 271 5.89 5.15 -6.19
N ALA A 272 5.99 5.74 -4.99
CA ALA A 272 6.58 7.07 -4.85
C ALA A 272 8.05 7.10 -5.32
N ALA A 273 8.81 6.01 -5.16
CA ALA A 273 10.17 5.93 -5.69
C ALA A 273 10.21 6.03 -7.22
N MET A 274 9.22 5.43 -7.93
CA MET A 274 9.10 5.62 -9.39
C MET A 274 8.86 7.09 -9.76
N ALA A 275 7.99 7.77 -9.02
CA ALA A 275 7.73 9.20 -9.23
C ALA A 275 8.97 10.05 -8.92
N ASN A 276 9.64 9.81 -7.79
CA ASN A 276 10.83 10.53 -7.36
C ASN A 276 11.95 10.49 -8.40
N PHE A 277 12.14 9.35 -9.04
CA PHE A 277 13.21 9.12 -10.00
C PHE A 277 12.74 9.22 -11.46
N SER A 278 11.73 10.03 -11.70
CA SER A 278 11.19 10.32 -13.02
C SER A 278 11.07 11.83 -13.26
N ALA A 279 10.75 12.24 -14.49
CA ALA A 279 10.41 13.62 -14.82
C ALA A 279 8.91 13.92 -14.67
N SER A 280 8.09 12.92 -14.30
CA SER A 280 6.64 13.05 -14.23
C SER A 280 6.21 13.96 -13.07
N PRO A 281 5.19 14.81 -13.24
CA PRO A 281 4.63 15.60 -12.16
C PRO A 281 4.08 14.71 -11.05
N TYR A 282 4.30 15.09 -9.79
CA TYR A 282 3.76 14.32 -8.68
C TYR A 282 3.45 15.15 -7.42
N PHE A 283 2.52 14.61 -6.63
CA PHE A 283 2.33 14.95 -5.22
C PHE A 283 2.46 13.70 -4.39
N ILE A 284 3.47 13.64 -3.52
CA ILE A 284 3.67 12.54 -2.58
C ILE A 284 3.20 12.99 -1.21
N THR A 285 2.12 12.37 -0.73
CA THR A 285 1.50 12.63 0.56
C THR A 285 2.09 11.77 1.67
N LYS A 286 1.65 11.98 2.91
CA LYS A 286 2.15 11.23 4.08
C LYS A 286 3.68 11.33 4.23
N MET A 287 4.24 12.49 3.95
CA MET A 287 5.65 12.75 4.25
C MET A 287 5.84 12.92 5.75
N GLY A 288 6.91 12.33 6.28
CA GLY A 288 7.27 12.37 7.68
C GLY A 288 8.78 12.39 7.88
N ARG A 289 9.24 12.54 9.14
CA ARG A 289 10.68 12.59 9.47
C ARG A 289 11.45 11.37 8.95
N GLU A 290 10.87 10.18 9.06
CA GLU A 290 11.53 8.95 8.57
C GLU A 290 11.72 8.95 7.05
N SER A 291 10.74 9.46 6.28
CA SER A 291 10.90 9.61 4.83
C SER A 291 11.97 10.64 4.50
N CYS A 292 11.99 11.77 5.22
CA CYS A 292 13.00 12.79 5.03
C CYS A 292 14.40 12.28 5.36
N ASN A 293 14.57 11.51 6.44
CA ASN A 293 15.83 10.87 6.78
C ASN A 293 16.31 9.91 5.68
N ALA A 294 15.40 9.09 5.13
CA ALA A 294 15.74 8.19 4.02
C ALA A 294 16.13 8.95 2.74
N TYR A 295 15.48 10.07 2.47
CA TYR A 295 15.79 10.94 1.33
C TYR A 295 16.95 11.89 1.60
N GLU A 296 17.45 11.94 2.83
CA GLU A 296 18.49 12.87 3.30
C GLU A 296 18.18 14.34 2.94
N ILE A 297 16.97 14.75 3.29
CA ILE A 297 16.48 16.12 3.19
C ILE A 297 15.99 16.62 4.55
N GLU A 298 15.95 17.92 4.73
CA GLU A 298 15.36 18.52 5.93
C GLU A 298 13.86 18.25 6.02
N PHE A 299 13.38 18.05 7.26
CA PHE A 299 11.95 17.89 7.49
C PHE A 299 11.20 19.17 7.17
N GLY A 300 10.20 19.06 6.29
CA GLY A 300 9.44 20.19 5.76
C GLY A 300 9.91 20.67 4.38
N CYS A 301 11.00 20.12 3.86
CA CYS A 301 11.40 20.36 2.49
C CYS A 301 10.35 19.82 1.52
N ASP A 302 9.80 20.68 0.68
CA ASP A 302 8.70 20.34 -0.21
C ASP A 302 9.12 19.68 -1.53
N ARG A 303 10.44 19.51 -1.75
CA ARG A 303 11.02 18.92 -2.96
C ARG A 303 12.30 18.15 -2.67
N LEU A 304 12.59 17.17 -3.53
CA LEU A 304 13.92 16.56 -3.59
C LEU A 304 14.91 17.49 -4.31
N PRO A 305 16.23 17.41 -4.03
CA PRO A 305 17.23 18.28 -4.64
C PRO A 305 17.26 18.28 -6.17
N PHE A 306 16.79 17.20 -6.77
CA PHE A 306 16.77 16.99 -8.22
C PHE A 306 15.36 17.07 -8.84
N ALA A 307 14.36 17.44 -8.02
CA ALA A 307 12.97 17.50 -8.44
C ALA A 307 12.70 18.73 -9.33
N THR A 308 11.75 18.60 -10.24
CA THR A 308 11.21 19.70 -11.05
C THR A 308 10.24 20.55 -10.24
N ASP A 309 9.82 21.71 -10.79
CA ASP A 309 8.83 22.59 -10.14
C ASP A 309 7.44 21.96 -10.00
N ARG A 310 7.15 20.92 -10.77
CA ARG A 310 5.86 20.18 -10.73
C ARG A 310 5.89 18.94 -9.82
N GLN A 311 6.93 18.78 -9.02
CA GLN A 311 7.17 17.64 -8.16
C GLN A 311 7.22 18.09 -6.71
N ARG A 312 6.27 17.64 -5.87
CA ARG A 312 6.11 18.13 -4.50
C ARG A 312 5.93 17.02 -3.47
N LEU A 313 6.49 17.24 -2.29
CA LEU A 313 6.34 16.43 -1.08
C LEU A 313 5.35 17.13 -0.14
N ILE A 314 4.31 16.42 0.29
CA ILE A 314 3.17 16.99 1.03
C ILE A 314 3.14 16.43 2.44
N TYR A 315 3.17 17.32 3.42
CA TYR A 315 3.19 17.01 4.85
C TYR A 315 1.82 17.15 5.53
N GLU A 316 0.87 17.77 4.84
CA GLU A 316 -0.49 17.93 5.34
C GLU A 316 -1.18 16.56 5.49
N PRO A 317 -2.08 16.41 6.48
CA PRO A 317 -2.92 15.22 6.59
C PRO A 317 -3.77 15.02 5.33
N GLU A 318 -3.86 13.77 4.86
CA GLU A 318 -4.72 13.41 3.75
C GLU A 318 -6.19 13.67 4.10
N THR A 319 -6.79 14.62 3.41
CA THR A 319 -8.21 14.90 3.46
C THR A 319 -8.75 15.00 2.04
N LYS A 320 -10.03 14.75 1.85
CA LYS A 320 -10.70 14.97 0.56
C LYS A 320 -10.40 16.36 -0.01
N GLY A 321 -10.47 17.38 0.84
CA GLY A 321 -10.19 18.78 0.45
C GLY A 321 -8.76 18.99 -0.03
N LEU A 322 -7.77 18.42 0.66
CA LEU A 322 -6.37 18.46 0.22
C LEU A 322 -6.22 17.78 -1.16
N LEU A 323 -6.73 16.57 -1.30
CA LEU A 323 -6.58 15.79 -2.54
C LEU A 323 -7.21 16.49 -3.76
N LEU A 324 -8.36 17.15 -3.57
CA LEU A 324 -8.99 17.99 -4.61
C LEU A 324 -8.11 19.17 -4.99
N ARG A 325 -7.54 19.91 -4.02
CA ARG A 325 -6.62 21.03 -4.28
C ARG A 325 -5.37 20.56 -5.04
N LEU A 326 -4.78 19.43 -4.65
CA LEU A 326 -3.61 18.87 -5.33
C LEU A 326 -3.95 18.46 -6.77
N LEU A 327 -5.10 17.87 -7.01
CA LEU A 327 -5.56 17.54 -8.36
C LEU A 327 -5.71 18.80 -9.21
N GLU A 328 -6.41 19.82 -8.71
CA GLU A 328 -6.59 21.11 -9.38
C GLU A 328 -5.23 21.76 -9.74
N GLN A 329 -4.35 21.86 -8.73
CA GLN A 329 -3.02 22.44 -8.90
C GLN A 329 -2.18 21.66 -9.94
N GLY A 330 -2.18 20.34 -9.87
CA GLY A 330 -1.37 19.50 -10.74
C GLY A 330 -1.84 19.46 -12.18
N LEU A 331 -3.12 19.72 -12.44
CA LEU A 331 -3.74 19.67 -13.76
C LEU A 331 -4.09 21.05 -14.35
N ALA A 332 -3.78 22.16 -13.66
CA ALA A 332 -4.17 23.51 -14.07
C ALA A 332 -3.80 23.84 -15.53
N ASP A 333 -2.58 23.49 -15.93
CA ASP A 333 -2.04 23.79 -17.27
C ASP A 333 -1.95 22.55 -18.16
N VAL A 334 -2.65 21.47 -17.82
CA VAL A 334 -2.61 20.21 -18.56
C VAL A 334 -3.87 20.06 -19.39
N PRO A 335 -3.81 20.19 -20.72
CA PRO A 335 -4.98 19.95 -21.56
C PRO A 335 -5.36 18.46 -21.57
N PRO A 336 -6.63 18.12 -21.77
CA PRO A 336 -7.03 16.75 -22.07
C PRO A 336 -6.33 16.24 -23.32
N ARG A 337 -6.02 14.95 -23.36
CA ARG A 337 -5.49 14.28 -24.56
C ARG A 337 -6.48 14.42 -25.72
N GLY A 338 -6.00 14.39 -26.94
CA GLY A 338 -6.82 14.56 -28.13
C GLY A 338 -7.98 13.56 -28.22
N PRO A 339 -8.99 13.79 -29.09
CA PRO A 339 -10.16 12.95 -29.20
C PRO A 339 -9.83 11.52 -29.63
N GLY A 340 -10.43 10.56 -28.97
CA GLY A 340 -10.31 9.13 -29.22
C GLY A 340 -11.38 8.37 -28.45
N GLY A 341 -11.52 7.08 -28.69
CA GLY A 341 -12.65 6.26 -28.26
C GLY A 341 -13.00 6.32 -26.78
N ASN A 342 -14.25 6.04 -26.51
CA ASN A 342 -14.82 5.99 -25.17
C ASN A 342 -14.06 4.95 -24.31
N PRO A 343 -13.48 5.33 -23.16
CA PRO A 343 -12.72 4.43 -22.28
C PRO A 343 -13.60 3.51 -21.42
N LYS A 344 -14.88 3.35 -21.76
CA LYS A 344 -15.58 2.24 -21.13
C LYS A 344 -14.83 0.99 -21.49
N LEU A 345 -14.15 0.44 -20.50
CA LEU A 345 -13.70 -0.95 -20.52
C LEU A 345 -14.79 -1.76 -21.17
N ASP A 346 -14.43 -2.59 -22.13
CA ASP A 346 -15.36 -3.52 -22.72
C ASP A 346 -16.17 -4.16 -21.59
N PRO A 347 -17.48 -3.92 -21.51
CA PRO A 347 -18.32 -4.52 -20.48
C PRO A 347 -18.30 -6.05 -20.52
N ALA A 348 -17.75 -6.64 -21.57
CA ALA A 348 -17.47 -8.07 -21.67
C ALA A 348 -16.28 -8.53 -20.84
N ILE A 349 -15.41 -7.64 -20.33
CA ILE A 349 -14.39 -8.04 -19.35
C ILE A 349 -15.10 -8.27 -18.02
N ASP A 350 -15.44 -9.52 -17.76
CA ASP A 350 -15.86 -9.96 -16.43
C ASP A 350 -14.66 -9.85 -15.47
N VAL A 351 -14.61 -8.71 -14.78
CA VAL A 351 -13.58 -8.42 -13.78
C VAL A 351 -13.45 -9.55 -12.76
N ARG A 352 -14.56 -10.22 -12.43
CA ARG A 352 -14.57 -11.34 -11.47
C ARG A 352 -13.91 -12.58 -12.04
N SER A 353 -14.24 -12.95 -13.27
CA SER A 353 -13.63 -14.08 -13.96
C SER A 353 -12.11 -13.92 -14.09
N TRP A 354 -11.71 -12.73 -14.56
CA TRP A 354 -10.32 -12.41 -14.74
C TRP A 354 -9.52 -12.32 -13.42
N GLU A 355 -10.09 -11.69 -12.39
CA GLU A 355 -9.51 -11.67 -11.04
C GLU A 355 -9.35 -13.09 -10.49
N TRP A 356 -10.32 -13.97 -10.73
CA TRP A 356 -10.28 -15.36 -10.28
C TRP A 356 -9.17 -16.15 -10.97
N GLU A 357 -9.06 -16.09 -12.29
CA GLU A 357 -8.00 -16.77 -13.05
C GLU A 357 -6.62 -16.31 -12.59
N ARG A 358 -6.44 -15.01 -12.42
CA ARG A 358 -5.18 -14.44 -11.96
C ARG A 358 -4.87 -14.80 -10.51
N ALA A 359 -5.88 -14.87 -9.64
CA ALA A 359 -5.70 -15.30 -8.27
C ALA A 359 -5.22 -16.74 -8.19
N GLN A 360 -5.77 -17.61 -9.01
CA GLN A 360 -5.29 -19.00 -9.13
C GLN A 360 -3.84 -19.09 -9.58
N TRP A 361 -3.44 -18.20 -10.47
CA TRP A 361 -2.07 -18.16 -10.96
C TRP A 361 -1.08 -17.61 -9.92
N LEU A 362 -1.46 -16.54 -9.21
CA LEU A 362 -0.61 -15.88 -8.21
C LEU A 362 -0.61 -16.61 -6.85
N HIS A 363 -1.70 -17.24 -6.52
CA HIS A 363 -1.90 -17.93 -5.25
C HIS A 363 -2.56 -19.29 -5.49
N PRO A 364 -1.80 -20.28 -5.98
CA PRO A 364 -2.34 -21.61 -6.26
C PRO A 364 -2.78 -22.28 -4.93
N GLY A 365 -3.98 -21.97 -4.49
CA GLY A 365 -4.55 -22.50 -3.26
C GLY A 365 -5.96 -21.97 -2.97
N ALA A 366 -6.73 -22.73 -2.18
CA ALA A 366 -8.15 -22.51 -1.94
C ALA A 366 -8.53 -21.11 -1.42
N THR A 367 -7.64 -20.42 -0.73
CA THR A 367 -7.90 -19.09 -0.15
C THR A 367 -8.07 -18.00 -1.19
N SER A 368 -7.31 -18.04 -2.27
CA SER A 368 -7.33 -16.99 -3.30
C SER A 368 -8.56 -17.10 -4.19
N ALA A 369 -8.95 -18.30 -4.57
CA ALA A 369 -10.18 -18.54 -5.33
C ALA A 369 -11.41 -18.01 -4.56
N ARG A 370 -11.47 -18.27 -3.23
CA ARG A 370 -12.54 -17.79 -2.37
C ARG A 370 -12.59 -16.28 -2.28
N TYR A 371 -11.44 -15.61 -2.25
CA TYR A 371 -11.34 -14.14 -2.21
C TYR A 371 -12.05 -13.46 -3.39
N PHE A 372 -11.95 -14.05 -4.58
CA PHE A 372 -12.48 -13.42 -5.80
C PHE A 372 -13.90 -13.87 -6.18
N ILE A 373 -14.33 -15.04 -5.72
CA ILE A 373 -15.67 -15.59 -6.00
C ILE A 373 -16.69 -15.10 -4.97
N ASP A 374 -16.28 -15.00 -3.71
CA ASP A 374 -17.15 -14.63 -2.59
C ASP A 374 -16.95 -13.16 -2.22
N GLU A 375 -17.89 -12.29 -2.63
CA GLU A 375 -17.88 -10.86 -2.29
C GLU A 375 -17.82 -10.63 -0.77
N THR A 376 -18.50 -11.46 0.01
CA THR A 376 -18.47 -11.38 1.48
C THR A 376 -17.07 -11.62 2.03
N TYR A 377 -16.34 -12.56 1.43
CA TYR A 377 -14.95 -12.83 1.81
C TYR A 377 -14.03 -11.67 1.43
N ARG A 378 -14.20 -11.11 0.22
CA ARG A 378 -13.45 -9.94 -0.24
C ARG A 378 -13.69 -8.72 0.64
N ASP A 379 -14.94 -8.43 0.98
CA ASP A 379 -15.28 -7.33 1.89
C ASP A 379 -14.63 -7.50 3.26
N LYS A 380 -14.59 -8.73 3.78
CA LYS A 380 -13.89 -9.06 5.02
C LYS A 380 -12.39 -8.84 4.91
N GLU A 381 -11.77 -9.30 3.82
CA GLU A 381 -10.33 -9.14 3.59
C GLU A 381 -9.91 -7.69 3.37
N THR A 382 -10.78 -6.86 2.78
CA THR A 382 -10.50 -5.43 2.55
C THR A 382 -10.95 -4.52 3.68
N ALA A 383 -11.70 -5.01 4.67
CA ALA A 383 -12.20 -4.20 5.79
C ALA A 383 -11.09 -3.52 6.61
N PHE A 384 -9.87 -4.05 6.60
CA PHE A 384 -8.71 -3.43 7.25
C PHE A 384 -8.40 -2.03 6.71
N LEU A 385 -8.82 -1.69 5.50
CA LEU A 385 -8.66 -0.35 4.92
C LEU A 385 -9.38 0.73 5.74
N LEU A 386 -10.42 0.34 6.45
CA LEU A 386 -11.17 1.23 7.34
C LEU A 386 -10.56 1.36 8.74
N TRP A 387 -9.51 0.61 9.04
CA TRP A 387 -8.85 0.58 10.36
C TRP A 387 -8.35 1.93 10.86
N PRO A 388 -7.71 2.78 10.02
CA PRO A 388 -7.23 4.08 10.50
C PRO A 388 -8.37 4.93 11.08
N ARG A 389 -9.49 5.02 10.35
CA ARG A 389 -10.66 5.78 10.81
C ARG A 389 -11.38 5.12 11.98
N LEU A 390 -11.44 3.81 12.01
CA LEU A 390 -12.02 3.10 13.14
C LEU A 390 -11.22 3.33 14.43
N ARG A 391 -9.89 3.37 14.35
CA ARG A 391 -9.01 3.70 15.49
C ARG A 391 -9.25 5.12 15.98
N GLU A 392 -9.39 6.07 15.07
CA GLU A 392 -9.70 7.46 15.39
C GLU A 392 -11.07 7.58 16.08
N ALA A 393 -12.12 7.00 15.51
CA ALA A 393 -13.45 6.95 16.11
C ALA A 393 -13.43 6.30 17.50
N ARG A 394 -12.67 5.22 17.68
CA ARG A 394 -12.49 4.57 18.98
C ARG A 394 -11.75 5.42 19.99
N ALA A 395 -10.73 6.16 19.56
CA ALA A 395 -9.99 7.09 20.43
C ALA A 395 -10.87 8.27 20.85
N ALA A 396 -11.63 8.86 19.92
CA ALA A 396 -12.59 9.93 20.19
C ALA A 396 -13.68 9.48 21.17
N TRP A 397 -14.21 8.27 20.99
CA TRP A 397 -15.19 7.69 21.90
C TRP A 397 -14.62 7.49 23.32
N ARG A 398 -13.39 6.94 23.44
CA ARG A 398 -12.75 6.68 24.75
C ARG A 398 -12.49 7.97 25.54
N LYS A 399 -12.07 9.04 24.87
CA LYS A 399 -11.83 10.34 25.48
C LYS A 399 -13.14 11.03 25.93
N GLY A 400 -14.31 10.55 25.49
CA GLY A 400 -15.62 11.06 25.89
C GLY A 400 -16.03 12.42 25.32
N TRP A 401 -15.13 13.14 24.67
CA TRP A 401 -15.31 14.53 24.26
C TRP A 401 -15.82 14.69 22.83
N HIS A 402 -15.66 13.67 22.00
CA HIS A 402 -15.97 13.71 20.56
C HIS A 402 -16.86 12.54 20.11
N LYS A 403 -17.84 12.15 20.92
CA LYS A 403 -18.75 11.04 20.59
C LYS A 403 -19.58 11.29 19.34
N ALA A 404 -19.97 12.55 19.10
CA ALA A 404 -20.66 12.94 17.88
C ALA A 404 -19.78 12.76 16.65
N ALA A 405 -18.51 13.18 16.72
CA ALA A 405 -17.54 12.99 15.65
C ALA A 405 -17.26 11.48 15.40
N ALA A 406 -17.13 10.68 16.46
CA ALA A 406 -16.97 9.24 16.31
C ALA A 406 -18.18 8.59 15.61
N TRP A 407 -19.39 9.02 15.95
CA TRP A 407 -20.61 8.55 15.31
C TRP A 407 -20.65 8.93 13.82
N GLU A 408 -20.30 10.17 13.50
CA GLU A 408 -20.26 10.67 12.13
C GLU A 408 -19.29 9.89 11.27
N VAL A 409 -18.08 9.62 11.76
CA VAL A 409 -17.09 8.79 11.06
C VAL A 409 -17.66 7.39 10.77
N LEU A 410 -18.29 6.75 11.77
CA LEU A 410 -18.88 5.43 11.55
C LEU A 410 -20.06 5.46 10.57
N HIS A 411 -20.84 6.54 10.59
CA HIS A 411 -21.95 6.71 9.64
C HIS A 411 -21.43 6.87 8.21
N ARG A 412 -20.40 7.68 7.99
CA ARG A 412 -19.72 7.81 6.68
C ARG A 412 -19.19 6.46 6.18
N MET A 413 -18.51 5.70 7.05
CA MET A 413 -18.01 4.36 6.71
C MET A 413 -19.14 3.43 6.28
N GLU A 414 -20.23 3.37 7.04
CA GLU A 414 -21.38 2.51 6.76
C GLU A 414 -22.13 2.94 5.48
N THR A 415 -22.23 4.24 5.23
CA THR A 415 -22.87 4.78 4.02
C THR A 415 -22.11 4.41 2.75
N HIS A 416 -20.79 4.46 2.78
CA HIS A 416 -19.97 4.18 1.60
C HIS A 416 -19.61 2.70 1.44
N PHE A 417 -19.47 1.97 2.55
CA PHE A 417 -18.97 0.60 2.59
C PHE A 417 -19.87 -0.31 3.45
N PRO A 418 -21.18 -0.42 3.16
CA PRO A 418 -22.11 -1.16 4.01
C PRO A 418 -21.68 -2.64 4.16
N HIS A 419 -21.28 -3.29 3.07
CA HIS A 419 -20.86 -4.69 3.11
C HIS A 419 -19.56 -4.90 3.89
N MET A 420 -18.54 -4.05 3.68
CA MET A 420 -17.30 -4.10 4.45
C MET A 420 -17.57 -3.89 5.94
N CYS A 421 -18.41 -2.93 6.30
CA CYS A 421 -18.78 -2.64 7.69
C CYS A 421 -19.55 -3.82 8.33
N ALA A 422 -20.47 -4.43 7.59
CA ALA A 422 -21.22 -5.61 8.05
C ALA A 422 -20.32 -6.85 8.28
N ASN A 423 -19.17 -6.90 7.63
CA ASN A 423 -18.17 -7.97 7.76
C ASN A 423 -16.98 -7.60 8.67
N PHE A 424 -17.02 -6.44 9.35
CA PHE A 424 -15.94 -5.94 10.19
C PHE A 424 -16.33 -5.95 11.69
N PRO A 425 -15.93 -6.97 12.47
CA PRO A 425 -16.38 -7.15 13.86
C PRO A 425 -16.07 -5.95 14.77
N GLU A 426 -14.92 -5.34 14.62
CA GLU A 426 -14.52 -4.17 15.42
C GLU A 426 -15.37 -2.95 15.14
N PHE A 427 -15.75 -2.73 13.88
CA PHE A 427 -16.71 -1.70 13.49
C PHE A 427 -18.07 -1.94 14.14
N LEU A 428 -18.64 -3.13 13.96
CA LEU A 428 -19.94 -3.51 14.50
C LEU A 428 -19.99 -3.33 16.02
N ARG A 429 -18.90 -3.71 16.71
CA ARG A 429 -18.77 -3.52 18.14
C ARG A 429 -18.80 -2.04 18.53
N LEU A 430 -17.99 -1.21 17.89
CA LEU A 430 -17.93 0.23 18.21
C LEU A 430 -19.25 0.93 17.88
N ARG A 431 -19.83 0.58 16.72
CA ARG A 431 -21.13 1.07 16.27
C ARG A 431 -22.24 0.77 17.28
N ALA A 432 -22.33 -0.49 17.75
CA ALA A 432 -23.29 -0.91 18.77
C ALA A 432 -23.08 -0.15 20.09
N MET A 433 -21.83 0.05 20.53
CA MET A 433 -21.53 0.78 21.76
C MET A 433 -21.98 2.24 21.71
N LEU A 434 -21.73 2.92 20.58
CA LEU A 434 -22.20 4.30 20.37
C LEU A 434 -23.72 4.37 20.24
N ALA A 435 -24.34 3.40 19.57
CA ALA A 435 -25.79 3.31 19.42
C ALA A 435 -26.51 3.16 20.78
N VAL A 436 -25.92 2.41 21.75
CA VAL A 436 -26.44 2.32 23.13
C VAL A 436 -26.52 3.69 23.79
N GLU A 437 -25.50 4.52 23.62
CA GLU A 437 -25.47 5.86 24.22
C GLU A 437 -26.51 6.81 23.61
N ARG A 438 -26.92 6.53 22.38
CA ARG A 438 -27.91 7.31 21.61
C ARG A 438 -29.33 6.72 21.70
N ASN A 439 -29.50 5.57 22.35
CA ASN A 439 -30.75 4.80 22.42
C ASN A 439 -31.26 4.33 21.05
N GLU A 440 -30.36 4.06 20.10
CA GLU A 440 -30.70 3.59 18.73
C GLU A 440 -30.78 2.06 18.69
N TRP A 441 -31.84 1.49 19.24
CA TRP A 441 -32.03 0.05 19.41
C TRP A 441 -32.05 -0.74 18.10
N ALA A 442 -32.53 -0.16 17.02
CA ALA A 442 -32.53 -0.80 15.70
C ALA A 442 -31.08 -1.06 15.20
N VAL A 443 -30.19 -0.09 15.38
CA VAL A 443 -28.76 -0.21 15.02
C VAL A 443 -28.09 -1.27 15.88
N ILE A 444 -28.37 -1.32 17.18
CA ILE A 444 -27.82 -2.35 18.08
C ILE A 444 -28.22 -3.73 17.61
N LYS A 445 -29.51 -3.91 17.27
CA LYS A 445 -30.03 -5.20 16.80
C LYS A 445 -29.41 -5.62 15.47
N ALA A 446 -29.24 -4.69 14.52
CA ALA A 446 -28.56 -4.95 13.26
C ALA A 446 -27.11 -5.38 13.47
N CYS A 447 -26.32 -4.64 14.26
CA CYS A 447 -24.94 -5.01 14.60
C CYS A 447 -24.85 -6.38 15.27
N GLN A 448 -25.81 -6.70 16.14
CA GLN A 448 -25.86 -8.00 16.82
C GLN A 448 -26.12 -9.13 15.81
N THR A 449 -27.07 -8.95 14.88
CA THR A 449 -27.39 -9.92 13.82
C THR A 449 -26.17 -10.21 12.95
N ASP A 450 -25.45 -9.16 12.51
CA ASP A 450 -24.24 -9.32 11.71
C ASP A 450 -23.11 -10.03 12.47
N LEU A 451 -22.89 -9.68 13.74
CA LEU A 451 -21.92 -10.38 14.59
C LEU A 451 -22.27 -11.85 14.80
N GLU A 452 -23.55 -12.18 14.93
CA GLU A 452 -24.01 -13.58 15.03
C GLU A 452 -23.80 -14.33 13.72
N ARG A 453 -24.03 -13.69 12.56
CA ARG A 453 -23.74 -14.24 11.23
C ARG A 453 -22.25 -14.54 11.07
N LEU A 454 -21.38 -13.60 11.42
CA LEU A 454 -19.92 -13.77 11.35
C LEU A 454 -19.44 -14.89 12.28
N ALA A 455 -19.99 -15.00 13.48
CA ALA A 455 -19.65 -16.05 14.43
C ALA A 455 -19.99 -17.45 13.95
N ARG A 456 -21.01 -17.62 13.10
CA ARG A 456 -21.38 -18.92 12.52
C ARG A 456 -20.49 -19.32 11.36
N ALA A 457 -20.00 -18.32 10.60
CA ALA A 457 -19.20 -18.55 9.40
C ALA A 457 -17.73 -18.92 9.69
N ASP A 458 -17.20 -18.55 10.87
CA ASP A 458 -15.75 -18.65 11.14
C ASP A 458 -15.49 -19.16 12.60
N GLN A 459 -15.10 -20.41 12.70
CA GLN A 459 -14.86 -21.11 13.98
C GLN A 459 -13.79 -20.48 14.90
N PRO A 460 -12.61 -20.05 14.41
CA PRO A 460 -11.61 -19.37 15.25
C PRO A 460 -12.09 -18.04 15.80
N GLN A 461 -12.79 -17.25 14.98
CA GLN A 461 -13.40 -15.99 15.42
C GLN A 461 -14.63 -16.19 16.30
N ALA A 462 -15.30 -17.35 16.20
CA ALA A 462 -16.44 -17.69 17.06
C ALA A 462 -16.08 -17.75 18.56
N ARG A 463 -14.81 -17.96 18.94
CA ARG A 463 -14.36 -17.85 20.34
C ARG A 463 -14.30 -16.39 20.80
N ALA A 464 -13.70 -15.51 20.02
CA ALA A 464 -13.64 -14.07 20.31
C ALA A 464 -15.06 -13.44 20.28
N LEU A 465 -15.88 -13.85 19.34
CA LEU A 465 -17.27 -13.40 19.19
C LEU A 465 -18.20 -13.97 20.25
N ARG A 466 -17.95 -15.16 20.83
CA ARG A 466 -18.68 -15.64 22.01
C ARG A 466 -18.49 -14.74 23.23
N VAL A 467 -17.31 -14.19 23.41
CA VAL A 467 -17.06 -13.19 24.46
C VAL A 467 -17.80 -11.90 24.14
N ILE A 468 -17.78 -11.44 22.90
CA ILE A 468 -18.52 -10.25 22.43
C ILE A 468 -20.04 -10.49 22.52
N ARG A 469 -20.53 -11.68 22.15
CA ARG A 469 -21.95 -12.08 22.30
C ARG A 469 -22.41 -12.02 23.76
N ARG A 470 -21.63 -12.56 24.69
CA ARG A 470 -21.94 -12.42 26.14
C ARG A 470 -21.97 -10.94 26.55
N TYR A 471 -21.06 -10.13 26.06
CA TYR A 471 -20.99 -8.72 26.39
C TYR A 471 -22.13 -7.92 25.75
N LEU A 472 -22.48 -8.17 24.49
CA LEU A 472 -23.57 -7.50 23.77
C LEU A 472 -24.95 -7.96 24.22
N VAL A 473 -25.16 -9.25 24.38
CA VAL A 473 -26.48 -9.83 24.78
C VAL A 473 -26.81 -9.56 26.26
N TRP A 474 -25.82 -9.65 27.15
CA TRP A 474 -26.04 -9.49 28.57
C TRP A 474 -25.53 -8.14 29.13
N GLY A 475 -24.44 -7.63 28.61
CA GLY A 475 -23.78 -6.43 29.12
C GLY A 475 -24.38 -5.11 28.65
N LEU A 476 -24.78 -5.01 27.38
CA LEU A 476 -25.27 -3.76 26.81
C LEU A 476 -26.69 -3.39 27.27
N PRO A 477 -27.69 -4.28 27.21
CA PRO A 477 -29.02 -3.97 27.71
C PRO A 477 -29.03 -3.68 29.22
N VAL A 478 -28.24 -4.42 29.98
CA VAL A 478 -28.10 -4.20 31.43
C VAL A 478 -27.36 -2.90 31.71
N LYS A 479 -26.23 -2.60 31.02
CA LYS A 479 -25.51 -1.32 31.17
C LYS A 479 -26.34 -0.13 30.74
N ALA A 480 -27.12 -0.24 29.65
CA ALA A 480 -28.01 0.85 29.20
C ALA A 480 -29.12 1.10 30.23
N ARG A 481 -29.75 0.06 30.75
CA ARG A 481 -30.75 0.19 31.81
C ARG A 481 -30.17 0.73 33.12
N ILE A 482 -28.96 0.29 33.50
CA ILE A 482 -28.29 0.79 34.70
C ILE A 482 -27.87 2.26 34.50
N ARG A 483 -27.39 2.67 33.31
CA ARG A 483 -27.08 4.09 33.01
C ARG A 483 -28.33 4.95 32.96
N ALA A 484 -29.42 4.48 32.39
CA ALA A 484 -30.71 5.19 32.42
C ALA A 484 -31.23 5.35 33.85
N LEU A 485 -31.14 4.31 34.67
CA LEU A 485 -31.44 4.35 36.11
C LEU A 485 -30.49 5.33 36.85
N TRP A 486 -29.20 5.36 36.49
CA TRP A 486 -28.19 6.24 37.10
C TRP A 486 -28.33 7.71 36.69
N LYS A 487 -28.80 8.01 35.49
CA LYS A 487 -29.20 9.39 35.09
C LYS A 487 -30.36 9.86 35.95
N ASN A 488 -31.28 8.99 36.30
CA ASN A 488 -32.41 9.28 37.16
C ASN A 488 -32.15 8.93 38.63
N ARG A 489 -30.90 9.00 39.08
CA ARG A 489 -30.43 8.59 40.42
C ARG A 489 -31.16 9.24 41.60
N ARG A 490 -31.84 10.39 41.38
CA ARG A 490 -32.66 11.04 42.39
C ARG A 490 -33.90 10.19 42.79
N LEU A 491 -34.35 9.34 41.88
CA LEU A 491 -35.55 8.49 42.06
C LEU A 491 -35.23 7.08 42.56
N ILE A 492 -33.94 6.71 42.73
CA ILE A 492 -33.55 5.35 43.13
C ILE A 492 -33.38 5.29 44.66
N PRO A 493 -34.10 4.40 45.35
CA PRO A 493 -33.91 4.17 46.77
C PRO A 493 -32.48 3.77 47.14
N ALA A 494 -31.99 4.20 48.30
CA ALA A 494 -30.60 3.99 48.72
C ALA A 494 -30.15 2.51 48.69
N ARG A 495 -31.04 1.56 49.05
CA ARG A 495 -30.78 0.11 49.01
C ARG A 495 -30.52 -0.41 47.60
N LEU A 496 -31.23 0.13 46.59
CA LEU A 496 -31.01 -0.27 45.18
C LEU A 496 -29.74 0.36 44.61
N LYS A 497 -29.27 1.52 45.09
CA LYS A 497 -27.96 2.12 44.70
C LYS A 497 -26.80 1.23 45.12
N SER A 498 -26.86 0.60 46.28
CA SER A 498 -25.85 -0.33 46.78
C SER A 498 -25.81 -1.63 45.97
N LEU A 499 -26.98 -2.18 45.59
CA LEU A 499 -27.09 -3.36 44.74
C LEU A 499 -26.57 -3.08 43.31
N ALA A 500 -26.94 -1.94 42.76
CA ALA A 500 -26.46 -1.51 41.43
C ALA A 500 -24.93 -1.31 41.39
N ARG A 501 -24.30 -0.75 42.42
CA ARG A 501 -22.84 -0.67 42.55
C ARG A 501 -22.18 -2.05 42.63
N ARG A 502 -22.75 -3.00 43.37
CA ARG A 502 -22.23 -4.39 43.44
C ARG A 502 -22.35 -5.13 42.11
N LEU A 503 -23.44 -4.93 41.39
CA LEU A 503 -23.63 -5.52 40.06
C LEU A 503 -22.69 -4.90 39.02
N LEU A 504 -22.45 -3.58 39.08
CA LEU A 504 -21.48 -2.86 38.20
C LEU A 504 -20.05 -3.31 38.45
N ALA A 505 -19.65 -3.51 39.70
CA ALA A 505 -18.31 -4.02 40.05
C ALA A 505 -18.00 -5.41 39.51
N ARG A 506 -19.04 -6.22 39.17
CA ARG A 506 -18.90 -7.56 38.57
C ARG A 506 -18.88 -7.55 37.03
N VAL A 507 -19.05 -6.42 36.41
CA VAL A 507 -19.04 -6.28 34.94
C VAL A 507 -17.64 -5.81 34.48
N PRO A 508 -16.85 -6.65 33.79
CA PRO A 508 -15.51 -6.28 33.33
C PRO A 508 -15.51 -4.97 32.53
N GLY A 509 -14.62 -4.05 32.90
CA GLY A 509 -14.47 -2.77 32.22
C GLY A 509 -15.36 -1.62 32.74
N PHE A 510 -15.82 -1.70 34.00
CA PHE A 510 -16.60 -0.66 34.67
C PHE A 510 -15.87 0.00 35.85
N ALA A 511 -14.57 -0.25 35.99
CA ALA A 511 -13.71 0.49 36.94
C ALA A 511 -13.13 1.74 36.27
#